data_30ec204a3f9599e4c8f4519f881e1095
#
_entry.id   30ec204a3f9599e4c8f4519f881e1095
#
_cell.length_a   1.000
_cell.length_b   1.000
_cell.length_c   1.000
_cell.angle_alpha   90.00
_cell.angle_beta   90.00
_cell.angle_gamma   90.00
#
_symmetry.space_group_name_H-M   'P 1'
#
loop_
_entity.id
_entity.type
_entity.pdbx_description
1 polymer ?
#
loop_
_entity_poly.entity_id
_entity_poly.type
_entity_poly.pdbx_seq_one_letter_code
_entity_poly.pdbx_strand_id
1 'polypeptide(L)'
;EVLNMADLNAIFSQMXQRFDASAAAGTDAIFQYEISDGGEWFVAVQDGNCSVEEGSSDDATVTLRMDSTTLEEVMSGELDGMQAFMSGRIQADGDIMLATKLAVLFPDY
;
A
#
# COMPACT_ATOMS: atom_id res chain seq x y z
N GLU A 1 -8.27 -12.76 -17.78
CA GLU A 1 -8.07 -11.32 -17.65
C GLU A 1 -6.72 -11.02 -17.00
N VAL A 2 -5.98 -10.18 -17.62
CA VAL A 2 -4.64 -9.87 -17.15
C VAL A 2 -4.60 -8.48 -16.57
N LEU A 3 -4.12 -8.35 -15.34
CA LEU A 3 -3.86 -7.04 -14.78
C LEU A 3 -2.68 -6.41 -15.49
N ASN A 4 -2.76 -5.14 -15.71
CA ASN A 4 -1.69 -4.43 -16.37
C ASN A 4 -1.41 -3.14 -15.62
N MET A 5 -0.49 -2.35 -16.13
CA MET A 5 -0.09 -1.13 -15.43
C MET A 5 -1.24 -0.16 -15.26
N ALA A 6 -2.18 -0.15 -16.21
CA ALA A 6 -3.33 0.73 -16.08
C ALA A 6 -4.19 0.32 -14.90
N ASP A 7 -4.31 -0.97 -14.66
CA ASP A 7 -5.09 -1.43 -13.52
C ASP A 7 -4.43 -1.04 -12.21
N LEU A 8 -3.11 -1.13 -12.14
CA LEU A 8 -2.39 -0.73 -10.94
C LEU A 8 -2.50 0.77 -10.72
N ASN A 9 -2.43 1.55 -11.78
CA ASN A 9 -2.66 2.99 -11.64
C ASN A 9 -4.01 3.27 -11.01
N ALA A 10 -5.04 2.56 -11.44
CA ALA A 10 -6.37 2.74 -10.88
C ALA A 10 -6.41 2.35 -9.41
N ILE A 11 -5.77 1.24 -9.08
CA ILE A 11 -5.76 0.77 -7.70
C ILE A 11 -5.10 1.78 -6.79
N PHE A 12 -3.94 2.27 -7.18
CA PHE A 12 -3.22 3.22 -6.34
C PHE A 12 -3.93 4.58 -6.30
N SER A 13 -4.58 4.97 -7.37
CA SER A 13 -5.38 6.20 -7.37
C SER A 13 -6.53 6.09 -6.39
N GLN A 14 -7.18 4.95 -6.35
CA GLN A 14 -8.25 4.74 -5.39
C GLN A 14 -7.74 4.72 -3.97
N MET A 15 -6.55 4.24 -3.78
CA MET A 15 -5.94 4.26 -2.47
C MET A 15 -5.83 5.69 -1.93
N UNK A 16 -5.45 6.37 -2.65
CA UNK A 16 -5.32 7.57 -2.29
C UNK A 16 -6.48 8.15 -1.95
N GLN A 17 -7.52 7.94 -2.58
CA GLN A 17 -8.82 8.52 -2.29
C GLN A 17 -9.39 8.04 -0.97
N ARG A 18 -8.95 6.91 -0.51
CA ARG A 18 -9.40 6.36 0.76
C ARG A 18 -8.60 6.86 1.95
N PHE A 19 -7.60 7.66 1.71
CA PHE A 19 -6.70 8.14 2.75
C PHE A 19 -7.47 8.89 3.84
N ASP A 20 -7.25 8.49 5.07
CA ASP A 20 -7.88 9.12 6.22
C ASP A 20 -6.88 10.06 6.86
N ALA A 21 -7.01 11.34 6.58
CA ALA A 21 -6.06 12.33 7.08
C ALA A 21 -6.09 12.43 8.60
N SER A 22 -7.25 12.20 9.23
CA SER A 22 -7.30 12.24 10.69
C SER A 22 -6.50 11.11 11.30
N ALA A 23 -6.56 9.93 10.71
CA ALA A 23 -5.78 8.81 11.21
C ALA A 23 -4.30 9.00 10.97
N ALA A 24 -3.95 9.83 10.00
CA ALA A 24 -2.55 10.07 9.66
C ALA A 24 -1.90 11.17 10.47
N ALA A 25 -2.63 11.81 11.36
CA ALA A 25 -2.07 12.90 12.14
C ALA A 25 -0.85 12.41 12.91
N GLY A 26 0.27 13.08 12.74
CA GLY A 26 1.52 12.72 13.41
C GLY A 26 2.27 11.58 12.75
N THR A 27 1.81 11.09 11.62
CA THR A 27 2.48 10.01 10.91
C THR A 27 3.23 10.56 9.70
N ASP A 28 4.53 10.31 9.65
CA ASP A 28 5.35 10.61 8.48
C ASP A 28 6.00 9.31 8.05
N ALA A 29 5.62 8.80 6.89
CA ALA A 29 6.14 7.51 6.47
C ALA A 29 6.06 7.38 4.97
N ILE A 30 6.92 6.56 4.40
CA ILE A 30 6.88 6.22 2.99
C ILE A 30 6.73 4.71 2.90
N PHE A 31 5.66 4.27 2.27
CA PHE A 31 5.37 2.86 2.08
C PHE A 31 5.74 2.49 0.64
N GLN A 32 6.76 1.68 0.50
CA GLN A 32 7.20 1.23 -0.81
C GLN A 32 6.50 -0.07 -1.15
N TYR A 33 5.84 -0.11 -2.30
CA TYR A 33 5.19 -1.32 -2.79
C TYR A 33 6.00 -1.89 -3.93
N GLU A 34 6.38 -3.15 -3.80
CA GLU A 34 7.03 -3.89 -4.87
C GLU A 34 6.05 -4.95 -5.34
N ILE A 35 5.47 -4.71 -6.51
CA ILE A 35 4.48 -5.62 -7.07
C ILE A 35 5.20 -6.52 -8.04
N SER A 36 5.27 -7.80 -7.73
CA SER A 36 6.14 -8.72 -8.46
C SER A 36 5.83 -8.79 -9.95
N ASP A 37 4.59 -8.57 -10.31
CA ASP A 37 4.17 -8.60 -11.71
C ASP A 37 3.65 -7.26 -12.19
N GLY A 38 4.00 -6.16 -11.53
CA GLY A 38 3.45 -4.87 -11.88
C GLY A 38 4.33 -3.66 -11.60
N GLY A 39 5.54 -3.87 -11.12
CA GLY A 39 6.46 -2.76 -10.92
C GLY A 39 6.47 -2.25 -9.50
N GLU A 40 6.97 -1.03 -9.35
CA GLU A 40 7.17 -0.44 -8.03
C GLU A 40 6.41 0.86 -7.91
N TRP A 41 5.87 1.09 -6.72
CA TRP A 41 5.09 2.28 -6.42
C TRP A 41 5.37 2.67 -4.98
N PHE A 42 5.28 3.95 -4.66
CA PHE A 42 5.38 4.31 -3.25
C PHE A 42 4.30 5.30 -2.86
N VAL A 43 3.90 5.21 -1.62
CA VAL A 43 2.87 6.05 -1.03
C VAL A 43 3.52 6.84 0.10
N ALA A 44 3.56 8.15 -0.04
CA ALA A 44 4.17 9.02 0.97
C ALA A 44 3.09 9.69 1.78
N VAL A 45 3.17 9.55 3.09
CA VAL A 45 2.23 10.16 4.03
C VAL A 45 3.00 11.16 4.86
N GLN A 46 2.59 12.41 4.82
CA GLN A 46 3.32 13.46 5.51
C GLN A 46 2.40 14.65 5.77
N ASP A 47 2.38 15.13 6.98
CA ASP A 47 1.63 16.33 7.36
C ASP A 47 0.15 16.24 7.01
N GLY A 48 -0.44 15.07 7.15
CA GLY A 48 -1.84 14.89 6.84
C GLY A 48 -2.15 14.80 5.36
N ASN A 49 -1.12 14.64 4.53
CA ASN A 49 -1.27 14.50 3.08
C ASN A 49 -0.73 13.18 2.62
N CYS A 50 -1.24 12.73 1.49
CA CYS A 50 -0.83 11.47 0.91
C CYS A 50 -0.57 11.65 -0.57
N SER A 51 0.53 11.10 -1.05
CA SER A 51 0.80 11.10 -2.48
C SER A 51 1.23 9.70 -2.90
N VAL A 52 0.91 9.36 -4.13
CA VAL A 52 1.24 8.05 -4.71
C VAL A 52 2.04 8.30 -5.97
N GLU A 53 3.18 7.64 -6.09
CA GLU A 53 4.03 7.78 -7.27
C GLU A 53 4.56 6.43 -7.70
N GLU A 54 4.72 6.27 -9.00
CA GLU A 54 5.35 5.09 -9.55
C GLU A 54 6.86 5.21 -9.40
N GLY A 55 7.50 4.11 -9.01
CA GLY A 55 8.95 4.10 -8.86
C GLY A 55 9.35 3.68 -7.47
N SER A 56 10.61 3.83 -7.15
CA SER A 56 11.10 3.45 -5.83
C SER A 56 11.64 4.67 -5.10
N SER A 57 11.48 4.64 -3.79
CA SER A 57 11.95 5.70 -2.93
C SER A 57 13.14 5.22 -2.13
N ASP A 58 14.17 6.06 -2.03
CA ASP A 58 15.33 5.73 -1.20
C ASP A 58 15.03 5.91 0.29
N ASP A 59 13.92 6.55 0.61
CA ASP A 59 13.59 6.87 1.99
C ASP A 59 12.43 6.02 2.51
N ALA A 60 12.18 4.88 1.91
CA ALA A 60 11.06 4.04 2.32
C ALA A 60 11.19 3.64 3.78
N THR A 61 10.11 3.83 4.52
CA THR A 61 10.05 3.44 5.92
C THR A 61 9.77 1.95 6.03
N VAL A 62 8.94 1.44 5.15
CA VAL A 62 8.65 0.02 5.07
C VAL A 62 8.43 -0.34 3.61
N THR A 63 8.86 -1.54 3.25
CA THR A 63 8.67 -2.06 1.89
C THR A 63 7.73 -3.26 1.95
N LEU A 64 6.72 -3.24 1.10
CA LEU A 64 5.72 -4.30 1.04
C LEU A 64 5.83 -4.99 -0.30
N ARG A 65 5.97 -6.30 -0.29
CA ARG A 65 6.12 -7.09 -1.51
C ARG A 65 4.93 -8.02 -1.66
N MET A 66 4.33 -7.99 -2.83
CA MET A 66 3.18 -8.84 -3.13
C MET A 66 2.97 -8.86 -4.63
N ASP A 67 2.09 -9.75 -5.09
CA ASP A 67 1.72 -9.72 -6.50
C ASP A 67 0.46 -8.84 -6.68
N SER A 68 0.12 -8.56 -7.94
CA SER A 68 -1.00 -7.67 -8.21
C SER A 68 -2.33 -8.28 -7.77
N THR A 69 -2.46 -9.59 -7.84
CA THR A 69 -3.68 -10.25 -7.39
C THR A 69 -3.90 -10.03 -5.90
N THR A 70 -2.84 -10.17 -5.11
CA THR A 70 -2.95 -9.94 -3.68
C THR A 70 -3.32 -8.50 -3.38
N LEU A 71 -2.67 -7.56 -4.07
CA LEU A 71 -2.99 -6.15 -3.86
C LEU A 71 -4.44 -5.87 -4.19
N GLU A 72 -4.91 -6.40 -5.30
CA GLU A 72 -6.29 -6.19 -5.72
C GLU A 72 -7.28 -6.76 -4.71
N GLU A 73 -6.99 -7.94 -4.19
CA GLU A 73 -7.88 -8.57 -3.23
C GLU A 73 -7.92 -7.82 -1.91
N VAL A 74 -6.77 -7.31 -1.48
CA VAL A 74 -6.72 -6.53 -0.25
C VAL A 74 -7.47 -5.20 -0.43
N MET A 75 -7.26 -4.56 -1.56
CA MET A 75 -7.90 -3.26 -1.80
C MET A 75 -9.41 -3.38 -1.97
N SER A 76 -9.88 -4.50 -2.48
CA SER A 76 -11.32 -4.71 -2.64
C SER A 76 -11.99 -5.23 -1.37
N GLY A 77 -11.23 -5.55 -0.36
CA GLY A 77 -11.78 -6.09 0.87
C GLY A 77 -12.00 -7.59 0.86
N GLU A 78 -11.65 -8.26 -0.23
CA GLU A 78 -11.82 -9.72 -0.30
C GLU A 78 -10.82 -10.44 0.57
N LEU A 79 -9.65 -9.84 0.80
CA LEU A 79 -8.61 -10.45 1.60
C LEU A 79 -8.17 -9.45 2.66
N ASP A 80 -8.19 -9.88 3.91
CA ASP A 80 -7.71 -9.05 4.99
C ASP A 80 -6.20 -8.91 4.86
N GLY A 81 -5.70 -7.67 4.91
CA GLY A 81 -4.28 -7.42 4.75
C GLY A 81 -3.42 -8.11 5.80
N MET A 82 -3.91 -8.16 7.04
CA MET A 82 -3.17 -8.83 8.10
C MET A 82 -3.09 -10.35 7.84
N GLN A 83 -4.17 -10.94 7.34
CA GLN A 83 -4.16 -12.34 6.97
C GLN A 83 -3.22 -12.61 5.81
N ALA A 84 -3.18 -11.71 4.85
CA ALA A 84 -2.26 -11.85 3.72
C ALA A 84 -0.82 -11.81 4.21
N PHE A 85 -0.54 -10.94 5.16
CA PHE A 85 0.80 -10.86 5.73
C PHE A 85 1.15 -12.14 6.48
N MET A 86 0.24 -12.63 7.30
CA MET A 86 0.50 -13.82 8.11
C MET A 86 0.61 -15.07 7.26
N SER A 87 -0.07 -15.13 6.13
CA SER A 87 0.00 -16.30 5.25
C SER A 87 1.18 -16.23 4.28
N GLY A 88 1.92 -15.13 4.28
CA GLY A 88 3.07 -14.99 3.41
C GLY A 88 2.77 -14.41 2.05
N ARG A 89 1.55 -14.02 1.77
CA ARG A 89 1.21 -13.40 0.50
C ARG A 89 1.72 -11.97 0.41
N ILE A 90 1.84 -11.29 1.57
CA ILE A 90 2.46 -9.99 1.64
C ILE A 90 3.70 -10.12 2.51
N GLN A 91 4.82 -9.67 2.01
CA GLN A 91 6.06 -9.65 2.78
C GLN A 91 6.40 -8.21 3.10
N ALA A 92 6.80 -7.94 4.32
CA ALA A 92 7.11 -6.59 4.77
C ALA A 92 8.53 -6.53 5.29
N ASP A 93 9.22 -5.46 4.94
CA ASP A 93 10.60 -5.22 5.33
C ASP A 93 10.70 -3.80 5.84
N GLY A 94 11.34 -3.61 6.97
CA GLY A 94 11.47 -2.29 7.57
C GLY A 94 10.59 -2.17 8.79
N ASP A 95 9.89 -1.07 8.90
CA ASP A 95 9.08 -0.80 10.09
C ASP A 95 7.73 -1.52 9.99
N ILE A 96 7.68 -2.72 10.56
CA ILE A 96 6.50 -3.57 10.48
C ILE A 96 5.30 -2.93 11.20
N MET A 97 5.57 -2.19 12.26
CA MET A 97 4.47 -1.52 12.96
C MET A 97 3.76 -0.52 12.06
N LEU A 98 4.51 0.15 11.19
CA LEU A 98 3.89 1.04 10.24
C LEU A 98 3.05 0.28 9.22
N ALA A 99 3.47 -0.91 8.85
CA ALA A 99 2.68 -1.70 7.91
C ALA A 99 1.30 -1.99 8.46
N THR A 100 1.18 -2.19 9.76
CA THR A 100 -0.13 -2.45 10.36
C THR A 100 -1.01 -1.21 10.38
N LYS A 101 -0.42 -0.04 10.25
CA LYS A 101 -1.21 1.20 10.21
C LYS A 101 -1.90 1.41 8.87
N LEU A 102 -1.52 0.66 7.84
CA LEU A 102 -2.12 0.85 6.53
C LEU A 102 -3.63 0.65 6.55
N ALA A 103 -4.11 -0.29 7.36
CA ALA A 103 -5.54 -0.52 7.43
C ALA A 103 -6.29 0.66 8.05
N VAL A 104 -5.62 1.43 8.89
CA VAL A 104 -6.22 2.61 9.51
C VAL A 104 -6.10 3.81 8.58
N LEU A 105 -4.96 3.94 7.90
CA LEU A 105 -4.74 5.07 7.00
C LEU A 105 -5.58 4.97 5.74
N PHE A 106 -5.85 3.75 5.29
CA PHE A 106 -6.61 3.51 4.06
C PHE A 106 -7.71 2.49 4.36
N PRO A 107 -8.74 2.91 5.07
CA PRO A 107 -9.78 1.95 5.46
C PRO A 107 -10.57 1.44 4.26
N ASP A 108 -11.04 0.21 4.39
CA ASP A 108 -11.99 -0.36 3.44
C ASP A 108 -13.39 0.16 3.73
N TYR A 109 -14.24 0.07 2.77
CA TYR A 109 -15.65 0.30 3.03
C TYR A 109 -16.49 -0.90 2.81
#